data_c8e1749ee50af44b46c2e90ecec4f91d
#
_entry.id   c8e1749ee50af44b46c2e90ecec4f91d
#
_cell.length_a   1.000
_cell.length_b   1.000
_cell.length_c   1.000
_cell.angle_alpha   90.00
_cell.angle_beta   90.00
_cell.angle_gamma   90.00
#
_symmetry.space_group_name_H-M   'P 1'
#
loop_
_entity.id
_entity.type
_entity.pdbx_description
1 polymer ?
#
loop_
_entity_poly.entity_id
_entity_poly.type
_entity_poly.pdbx_seq_one_letter_code
_entity_poly.pdbx_strand_id
1 'polypeptide(L)'
;WVYNRRSSGKLQFILLRDGTGVIQCVAFKGNFPPEEFALLDGLGQESSLEIQGAVRADSRSPGGFELDIRRFRVLQAAENYPITPKEHGTAFLMENRHLWLRSSRQHAILKIRHEVIRACRDYFDDRGFTLVDTPIFTPNACEGTTTLFETGYFDQTAYLTQSGQLYNEATASAFGKVYCFGPTFRAEKSKT
;
A
#
# COMPACT_ATOMS: atom_id res chain seq x y z
N TRP A 1 -3.56 -10.71 8.85
CA TRP A 1 -4.75 -9.95 9.26
C TRP A 1 -6.03 -10.55 8.71
N VAL A 2 -7.11 -10.55 9.51
CA VAL A 2 -8.44 -11.01 9.08
C VAL A 2 -9.01 -10.02 8.06
N TYR A 3 -9.07 -10.41 6.80
CA TYR A 3 -9.66 -9.60 5.74
C TYR A 3 -11.19 -9.73 5.73
N ASN A 4 -11.68 -10.94 5.89
CA ASN A 4 -13.10 -11.23 6.04
C ASN A 4 -13.30 -12.54 6.80
N ARG A 5 -14.48 -12.73 7.36
CA ARG A 5 -14.85 -13.93 8.10
C ARG A 5 -16.30 -14.32 7.84
N ARG A 6 -16.55 -15.61 7.76
CA ARG A 6 -17.91 -16.18 7.73
C ARG A 6 -17.98 -17.45 8.56
N SER A 7 -19.09 -17.65 9.20
CA SER A 7 -19.41 -18.89 9.94
C SER A 7 -20.43 -19.74 9.17
N SER A 8 -20.29 -21.03 9.23
CA SER A 8 -21.25 -21.99 8.68
C SER A 8 -21.37 -23.18 9.65
N GLY A 9 -22.15 -23.02 10.69
CA GLY A 9 -22.42 -24.03 11.70
C GLY A 9 -21.16 -24.52 12.42
N LYS A 10 -20.58 -25.62 11.94
CA LYS A 10 -19.38 -26.23 12.54
C LYS A 10 -18.06 -25.74 11.93
N LEU A 11 -18.12 -24.82 10.96
CA LEU A 11 -16.95 -24.32 10.23
C LEU A 11 -16.83 -22.81 10.39
N GLN A 12 -15.61 -22.33 10.61
CA GLN A 12 -15.21 -20.94 10.47
C GLN A 12 -14.33 -20.83 9.21
N PHE A 13 -14.68 -19.90 8.35
CA PHE A 13 -13.89 -19.52 7.20
C PHE A 13 -13.31 -18.14 7.44
N ILE A 14 -12.00 -18.05 7.50
CA ILE A 14 -11.28 -16.81 7.73
C ILE A 14 -10.46 -16.52 6.49
N LEU A 15 -10.75 -15.41 5.83
CA LEU A 15 -9.92 -14.91 4.76
C LEU A 15 -8.78 -14.12 5.40
N LEU A 16 -7.59 -14.68 5.38
CA LEU A 16 -6.39 -14.12 5.98
C LEU A 16 -5.56 -13.43 4.92
N ARG A 17 -5.15 -12.21 5.19
CA ARG A 17 -4.31 -11.39 4.32
C ARG A 17 -2.97 -11.10 4.99
N ASP A 18 -1.91 -11.19 4.21
CA ASP A 18 -0.60 -10.63 4.55
C ASP A 18 -0.06 -9.76 3.39
N GLY A 19 1.21 -9.40 3.42
CA GLY A 19 1.84 -8.60 2.36
C GLY A 19 2.01 -9.34 1.02
N THR A 20 1.86 -10.66 1.00
CA THR A 20 2.05 -11.51 -0.19
C THR A 20 0.75 -11.84 -0.90
N GLY A 21 -0.35 -11.91 -0.17
CA GLY A 21 -1.64 -12.24 -0.76
C GLY A 21 -2.73 -12.51 0.27
N VAL A 22 -3.72 -13.29 -0.17
CA VAL A 22 -4.89 -13.68 0.61
C VAL A 22 -5.06 -15.19 0.52
N ILE A 23 -5.30 -15.85 1.64
CA ILE A 23 -5.61 -17.29 1.72
C ILE A 23 -6.87 -17.53 2.55
N GLN A 24 -7.71 -18.46 2.14
CA GLN A 24 -8.81 -18.94 2.97
C GLN A 24 -8.28 -19.93 4.01
N CYS A 25 -8.55 -19.66 5.29
CA CYS A 25 -8.25 -20.55 6.39
C CYS A 25 -9.55 -21.14 6.91
N VAL A 26 -9.56 -22.45 7.17
CA VAL A 26 -10.76 -23.19 7.60
C VAL A 26 -10.51 -23.82 8.96
N ALA A 27 -11.38 -23.52 9.93
CA ALA A 27 -11.39 -24.16 11.23
C ALA A 27 -12.65 -25.04 11.37
N PHE A 28 -12.47 -26.30 11.71
CA PHE A 28 -13.58 -27.19 12.05
C PHE A 28 -13.74 -27.27 13.57
N LYS A 29 -14.96 -27.03 14.06
CA LYS A 29 -15.29 -26.99 15.50
C LYS A 29 -14.81 -28.23 16.27
N GLY A 30 -14.85 -29.40 15.65
CA GLY A 30 -14.42 -30.65 16.28
C GLY A 30 -12.91 -30.77 16.52
N ASN A 31 -12.09 -29.87 15.96
CA ASN A 31 -10.63 -29.87 16.11
C ASN A 31 -10.13 -28.96 17.23
N PHE A 32 -11.03 -28.21 17.89
CA PHE A 32 -10.67 -27.20 18.89
C PHE A 32 -11.54 -27.32 20.14
N PRO A 33 -11.01 -26.99 21.34
CA PRO A 33 -11.82 -26.74 22.52
C PRO A 33 -12.90 -25.68 22.22
N PRO A 34 -14.09 -25.79 22.82
CA PRO A 34 -15.18 -24.85 22.56
C PRO A 34 -14.82 -23.38 22.76
N GLU A 35 -14.03 -23.07 23.79
CA GLU A 35 -13.53 -21.73 24.12
C GLU A 35 -12.57 -21.19 23.05
N GLU A 36 -11.66 -21.99 22.52
CA GLU A 36 -10.77 -21.60 21.43
C GLU A 36 -11.55 -21.34 20.14
N PHE A 37 -12.48 -22.26 19.79
CA PHE A 37 -13.31 -22.06 18.60
C PHE A 37 -14.16 -20.79 18.69
N ALA A 38 -14.63 -20.44 19.88
CA ALA A 38 -15.39 -19.23 20.12
C ALA A 38 -14.56 -17.96 19.90
N LEU A 39 -13.24 -17.98 20.15
CA LEU A 39 -12.36 -16.84 19.87
C LEU A 39 -12.38 -16.48 18.38
N LEU A 40 -12.37 -17.48 17.49
CA LEU A 40 -12.46 -17.25 16.05
C LEU A 40 -13.78 -16.61 15.64
N ASP A 41 -14.86 -16.88 16.38
CA ASP A 41 -16.18 -16.32 16.14
C ASP A 41 -16.29 -14.84 16.57
N GLY A 42 -15.45 -14.40 17.49
CA GLY A 42 -15.37 -13.01 17.97
C GLY A 42 -14.43 -12.09 17.17
N LEU A 43 -13.66 -12.63 16.19
CA LEU A 43 -12.68 -11.85 15.49
C LEU A 43 -13.29 -10.80 14.57
N GLY A 44 -12.93 -9.54 14.79
CA GLY A 44 -13.25 -8.42 13.90
C GLY A 44 -12.33 -8.38 12.67
N GLN A 45 -12.76 -7.66 11.65
CA GLN A 45 -11.93 -7.35 10.48
C GLN A 45 -10.64 -6.65 10.93
N GLU A 46 -9.52 -6.99 10.31
CA GLU A 46 -8.16 -6.51 10.61
C GLU A 46 -7.58 -6.98 11.97
N SER A 47 -8.23 -7.89 12.68
CA SER A 47 -7.57 -8.63 13.76
C SER A 47 -6.31 -9.33 13.25
N SER A 48 -5.24 -9.35 14.04
CA SER A 48 -3.99 -10.00 13.66
C SER A 48 -3.84 -11.36 14.31
N LEU A 49 -3.44 -12.34 13.50
CA LEU A 49 -3.34 -13.75 13.87
C LEU A 49 -2.03 -14.36 13.41
N GLU A 50 -1.58 -15.36 14.15
CA GLU A 50 -0.72 -16.42 13.63
C GLU A 50 -1.56 -17.69 13.43
N ILE A 51 -1.38 -18.32 12.27
CA ILE A 51 -2.08 -19.57 11.95
C ILE A 51 -1.08 -20.60 11.47
N GLN A 52 -1.20 -21.81 12.01
CA GLN A 52 -0.49 -23.00 11.52
C GLN A 52 -1.52 -24.01 11.02
N GLY A 53 -1.27 -24.60 9.87
CA GLY A 53 -2.20 -25.54 9.29
C GLY A 53 -1.63 -26.31 8.11
N ALA A 54 -2.45 -27.19 7.55
CA ALA A 54 -2.14 -27.94 6.35
C ALA A 54 -2.73 -27.25 5.12
N VAL A 55 -1.91 -27.01 4.11
CA VAL A 55 -2.37 -26.49 2.82
C VAL A 55 -3.05 -27.62 2.05
N ARG A 56 -4.22 -27.35 1.50
CA ARG A 56 -4.92 -28.28 0.62
C ARG A 56 -5.47 -27.55 -0.62
N ALA A 57 -5.57 -28.26 -1.72
CA ALA A 57 -6.17 -27.73 -2.94
C ALA A 57 -7.70 -27.63 -2.78
N ASP A 58 -8.25 -26.45 -3.09
CA ASP A 58 -9.69 -26.23 -3.24
C ASP A 58 -9.90 -25.15 -4.30
N SER A 59 -10.44 -25.55 -5.46
CA SER A 59 -10.67 -24.66 -6.61
C SER A 59 -11.65 -23.53 -6.34
N ARG A 60 -12.43 -23.58 -5.25
CA ARG A 60 -13.37 -22.53 -4.83
C ARG A 60 -12.70 -21.45 -3.97
N SER A 61 -11.52 -21.75 -3.46
CA SER A 61 -10.77 -20.84 -2.61
C SER A 61 -9.92 -19.87 -3.44
N PRO A 62 -9.67 -18.65 -2.95
CA PRO A 62 -8.75 -17.72 -3.60
C PRO A 62 -7.39 -18.36 -3.87
N GLY A 63 -6.92 -18.30 -5.11
CA GLY A 63 -5.65 -18.90 -5.50
C GLY A 63 -5.67 -20.43 -5.63
N GLY A 64 -6.84 -21.09 -5.49
CA GLY A 64 -6.98 -22.56 -5.65
C GLY A 64 -6.53 -23.39 -4.45
N PHE A 65 -6.20 -22.75 -3.34
CA PHE A 65 -5.73 -23.41 -2.12
C PHE A 65 -6.39 -22.82 -0.88
N GLU A 66 -6.49 -23.64 0.17
CA GLU A 66 -6.90 -23.22 1.50
C GLU A 66 -6.02 -23.83 2.59
N LEU A 67 -6.05 -23.22 3.76
CA LEU A 67 -5.29 -23.67 4.94
C LEU A 67 -6.26 -24.29 5.95
N ASP A 68 -6.16 -25.60 6.17
CA ASP A 68 -6.86 -26.28 7.26
C ASP A 68 -6.16 -25.99 8.59
N ILE A 69 -6.79 -25.19 9.45
CA ILE A 69 -6.19 -24.67 10.68
C ILE A 69 -5.97 -25.81 11.68
N ARG A 70 -4.73 -25.93 12.16
CA ARG A 70 -4.33 -26.86 13.22
C ARG A 70 -4.11 -26.16 14.54
N ARG A 71 -3.52 -24.95 14.49
CA ARG A 71 -3.29 -24.07 15.63
C ARG A 71 -3.42 -22.63 15.18
N PHE A 72 -3.82 -21.78 16.08
CA PHE A 72 -3.80 -20.34 15.88
C PHE A 72 -3.50 -19.61 17.17
N ARG A 73 -3.05 -18.37 17.04
CA ARG A 73 -2.87 -17.45 18.14
C ARG A 73 -3.39 -16.07 17.71
N VAL A 74 -4.30 -15.50 18.49
CA VAL A 74 -4.74 -14.12 18.30
C VAL A 74 -3.65 -13.23 18.89
N LEU A 75 -3.04 -12.38 18.06
CA LEU A 75 -2.06 -11.41 18.48
C LEU A 75 -2.73 -10.13 18.96
N GLN A 76 -3.73 -9.66 18.20
CA GLN A 76 -4.53 -8.48 18.50
C GLN A 76 -5.93 -8.64 17.91
N ALA A 77 -6.95 -8.55 18.75
CA ALA A 77 -8.31 -8.38 18.29
C ALA A 77 -8.55 -6.91 17.90
N ALA A 78 -9.06 -6.68 16.70
CA ALA A 78 -9.44 -5.36 16.24
C ALA A 78 -10.94 -5.14 16.44
N GLU A 79 -11.29 -3.96 16.95
CA GLU A 79 -12.68 -3.51 17.13
C GLU A 79 -12.94 -2.29 16.27
N ASN A 80 -14.17 -2.15 15.80
CA ASN A 80 -14.65 -0.95 15.11
C ASN A 80 -13.81 -0.52 13.90
N TYR A 81 -13.31 -1.48 13.09
CA TYR A 81 -12.60 -1.14 11.86
C TYR A 81 -13.53 -0.37 10.91
N PRO A 82 -13.17 0.86 10.48
CA PRO A 82 -14.13 1.76 9.85
C PRO A 82 -14.49 1.37 8.41
N ILE A 83 -13.58 0.72 7.66
CA ILE A 83 -13.82 0.31 6.28
C ILE A 83 -14.41 -1.09 6.26
N THR A 84 -15.72 -1.16 6.16
CA THR A 84 -16.47 -2.42 6.09
C THR A 84 -16.59 -2.91 4.63
N PRO A 85 -17.10 -4.15 4.39
CA PRO A 85 -17.37 -4.64 3.03
C PRO A 85 -18.45 -3.88 2.24
N LYS A 86 -19.10 -2.89 2.86
CA LYS A 86 -20.09 -2.01 2.20
C LYS A 86 -19.37 -1.01 1.29
N GLU A 87 -20.12 -0.47 0.33
CA GLU A 87 -19.64 0.64 -0.48
C GLU A 87 -19.48 1.92 0.37
N HIS A 88 -18.35 2.59 0.21
CA HIS A 88 -18.02 3.82 0.91
C HIS A 88 -17.75 4.95 -0.09
N GLY A 89 -18.21 6.15 0.25
CA GLY A 89 -17.94 7.35 -0.54
C GLY A 89 -16.44 7.72 -0.56
N THR A 90 -16.00 8.35 -1.64
CA THR A 90 -14.60 8.72 -1.84
C THR A 90 -14.05 9.61 -0.73
N ALA A 91 -14.84 10.59 -0.23
CA ALA A 91 -14.42 11.48 0.86
C ALA A 91 -14.05 10.68 2.13
N PHE A 92 -14.92 9.76 2.56
CA PHE A 92 -14.67 8.88 3.70
C PHE A 92 -13.42 8.02 3.51
N LEU A 93 -13.22 7.45 2.31
CA LEU A 93 -12.05 6.63 2.00
C LEU A 93 -10.75 7.47 2.02
N MET A 94 -10.81 8.72 1.57
CA MET A 94 -9.67 9.64 1.61
C MET A 94 -9.30 10.07 3.03
N GLU A 95 -10.27 10.26 3.92
CA GLU A 95 -10.04 10.52 5.35
C GLU A 95 -9.39 9.30 6.03
N ASN A 96 -9.74 8.10 5.58
CA ASN A 96 -9.20 6.83 6.08
C ASN A 96 -8.18 6.19 5.12
N ARG A 97 -7.45 7.00 4.32
CA ARG A 97 -6.58 6.48 3.25
C ARG A 97 -5.47 5.54 3.73
N HIS A 98 -4.96 5.71 4.93
CA HIS A 98 -3.98 4.81 5.56
C HIS A 98 -4.52 3.38 5.79
N LEU A 99 -5.83 3.23 5.98
CA LEU A 99 -6.52 1.95 6.05
C LEU A 99 -6.97 1.47 4.67
N TRP A 100 -7.39 2.41 3.82
CA TRP A 100 -7.84 2.10 2.46
C TRP A 100 -6.76 1.42 1.60
N LEU A 101 -5.48 1.71 1.86
CA LEU A 101 -4.34 1.03 1.23
C LEU A 101 -4.38 -0.50 1.36
N ARG A 102 -5.07 -1.03 2.36
CA ARG A 102 -5.23 -2.47 2.61
C ARG A 102 -6.24 -3.14 1.68
N SER A 103 -7.04 -2.35 0.93
CA SER A 103 -7.97 -2.89 -0.06
C SER A 103 -7.21 -3.48 -1.26
N SER A 104 -7.77 -4.52 -1.86
CA SER A 104 -7.19 -5.18 -3.04
C SER A 104 -6.96 -4.22 -4.21
N ARG A 105 -7.88 -3.27 -4.42
CA ARG A 105 -7.76 -2.25 -5.47
C ARG A 105 -6.56 -1.34 -5.25
N GLN A 106 -6.40 -0.77 -4.06
CA GLN A 106 -5.29 0.15 -3.77
C GLN A 106 -3.96 -0.59 -3.78
N HIS A 107 -3.93 -1.80 -3.25
CA HIS A 107 -2.75 -2.66 -3.32
C HIS A 107 -2.33 -2.94 -4.78
N ALA A 108 -3.28 -3.27 -5.66
CA ALA A 108 -3.00 -3.48 -7.08
C ALA A 108 -2.49 -2.20 -7.77
N ILE A 109 -3.09 -1.04 -7.49
CA ILE A 109 -2.66 0.27 -8.02
C ILE A 109 -1.20 0.55 -7.63
N LEU A 110 -0.83 0.34 -6.36
CA LEU A 110 0.54 0.59 -5.90
C LEU A 110 1.54 -0.40 -6.51
N LYS A 111 1.16 -1.66 -6.72
CA LYS A 111 2.00 -2.64 -7.44
C LYS A 111 2.22 -2.22 -8.89
N ILE A 112 1.17 -1.82 -9.60
CA ILE A 112 1.29 -1.32 -10.99
C ILE A 112 2.19 -0.08 -11.03
N ARG A 113 1.99 0.87 -10.11
CA ARG A 113 2.85 2.05 -10.00
C ARG A 113 4.32 1.69 -9.79
N HIS A 114 4.61 0.72 -8.92
CA HIS A 114 5.96 0.22 -8.71
C HIS A 114 6.60 -0.30 -10.01
N GLU A 115 5.87 -1.13 -10.77
CA GLU A 115 6.36 -1.67 -12.04
C GLU A 115 6.56 -0.58 -13.10
N VAL A 116 5.67 0.41 -13.19
CA VAL A 116 5.84 1.55 -14.10
C VAL A 116 7.09 2.36 -13.74
N ILE A 117 7.31 2.63 -12.46
CA ILE A 117 8.52 3.34 -11.99
C ILE A 117 9.77 2.57 -12.38
N ARG A 118 9.79 1.25 -12.13
CA ARG A 118 10.91 0.38 -12.50
C ARG A 118 11.15 0.42 -14.00
N ALA A 119 10.13 0.21 -14.81
CA ALA A 119 10.24 0.23 -16.27
C ALA A 119 10.78 1.55 -16.82
N CYS A 120 10.37 2.70 -16.25
CA CYS A 120 10.92 3.99 -16.64
C CYS A 120 12.43 4.09 -16.33
N ARG A 121 12.85 3.62 -15.16
CA ARG A 121 14.26 3.65 -14.76
C ARG A 121 15.09 2.70 -15.61
N ASP A 122 14.66 1.45 -15.76
CA ASP A 122 15.32 0.44 -16.62
C ASP A 122 15.50 0.97 -18.04
N TYR A 123 14.48 1.65 -18.59
CA TYR A 123 14.55 2.24 -19.93
C TYR A 123 15.69 3.25 -20.09
N PHE A 124 15.91 4.12 -19.12
CA PHE A 124 16.96 5.13 -19.14
C PHE A 124 18.33 4.51 -18.83
N ASP A 125 18.39 3.66 -17.81
CA ASP A 125 19.64 2.99 -17.40
C ASP A 125 20.22 2.13 -18.54
N ASP A 126 19.38 1.34 -19.22
CA ASP A 126 19.78 0.51 -20.37
C ASP A 126 20.30 1.34 -21.57
N ARG A 127 20.00 2.63 -21.61
CA ARG A 127 20.45 3.57 -22.67
C ARG A 127 21.63 4.43 -22.25
N GLY A 128 22.21 4.11 -21.09
CA GLY A 128 23.39 4.78 -20.56
C GLY A 128 23.11 6.19 -20.01
N PHE A 129 21.88 6.43 -19.56
CA PHE A 129 21.59 7.61 -18.76
C PHE A 129 21.93 7.36 -17.29
N THR A 130 22.40 8.39 -16.61
CA THR A 130 22.68 8.37 -15.18
C THR A 130 21.52 9.02 -14.42
N LEU A 131 20.96 8.31 -13.43
CA LEU A 131 19.98 8.90 -12.50
C LEU A 131 20.68 9.91 -11.61
N VAL A 132 20.14 11.12 -11.55
CA VAL A 132 20.60 12.17 -10.64
C VAL A 132 19.42 12.67 -9.82
N ASP A 133 19.55 12.57 -8.51
CA ASP A 133 18.58 13.16 -7.59
C ASP A 133 18.83 14.65 -7.47
N THR A 134 17.81 15.45 -7.78
CA THR A 134 17.85 16.92 -7.68
C THR A 134 17.29 17.38 -6.35
N PRO A 135 17.72 18.56 -5.83
CA PRO A 135 17.19 19.08 -4.57
C PRO A 135 15.68 19.26 -4.59
N ILE A 136 15.04 18.89 -3.48
CA ILE A 136 13.59 19.07 -3.29
C ILE A 136 13.29 20.53 -2.92
N PHE A 137 14.15 21.16 -2.13
CA PHE A 137 14.07 22.59 -1.83
C PHE A 137 14.97 23.38 -2.77
N THR A 138 14.44 24.47 -3.32
CA THR A 138 15.15 25.33 -4.24
C THR A 138 14.84 26.81 -3.91
N PRO A 139 15.81 27.71 -4.08
CA PRO A 139 15.57 29.16 -3.98
C PRO A 139 14.89 29.73 -5.23
N ASN A 140 14.86 28.98 -6.35
CA ASN A 140 14.42 29.47 -7.65
C ASN A 140 13.21 28.70 -8.19
N ALA A 141 12.30 29.41 -8.85
CA ALA A 141 11.29 28.83 -9.71
C ALA A 141 11.91 28.37 -11.02
N CYS A 142 11.59 27.16 -11.48
CA CYS A 142 12.09 26.61 -12.73
C CYS A 142 11.40 27.22 -13.96
N GLU A 143 10.14 27.55 -13.85
CA GLU A 143 9.33 28.18 -14.88
C GLU A 143 8.66 29.41 -14.24
N GLY A 144 8.49 30.51 -14.94
CA GLY A 144 7.95 31.77 -14.41
C GLY A 144 6.52 31.67 -13.84
N THR A 145 6.23 30.64 -13.09
CA THR A 145 4.93 30.35 -12.47
C THR A 145 4.90 30.83 -11.03
N THR A 146 3.80 31.44 -10.65
CA THR A 146 3.53 31.99 -9.31
C THR A 146 3.00 30.91 -8.33
N THR A 147 2.93 29.65 -8.73
CA THR A 147 2.29 28.57 -7.97
C THR A 147 3.29 27.63 -7.30
N LEU A 148 4.15 28.21 -6.44
CA LEU A 148 5.11 27.46 -5.65
C LEU A 148 4.61 27.25 -4.23
N PHE A 149 4.90 26.08 -3.66
CA PHE A 149 4.82 25.90 -2.21
C PHE A 149 6.03 26.56 -1.57
N GLU A 150 5.77 27.59 -0.79
CA GLU A 150 6.78 28.39 -0.10
C GLU A 150 6.95 27.92 1.35
N THR A 151 8.18 27.94 1.85
CA THR A 151 8.49 27.70 3.26
C THR A 151 9.66 28.57 3.72
N GLY A 152 9.65 28.94 5.01
CA GLY A 152 10.81 29.57 5.63
C GLY A 152 11.95 28.55 5.79
N TYR A 153 13.16 28.94 5.47
CA TYR A 153 14.38 28.18 5.68
C TYR A 153 15.45 29.07 6.32
N PHE A 154 15.53 29.02 7.65
CA PHE A 154 16.31 29.94 8.47
C PHE A 154 15.92 31.42 8.18
N ASP A 155 16.85 32.22 7.68
CA ASP A 155 16.68 33.63 7.30
C ASP A 155 16.28 33.83 5.82
N GLN A 156 16.03 32.75 5.09
CA GLN A 156 15.73 32.73 3.67
C GLN A 156 14.39 32.07 3.37
N THR A 157 13.88 32.32 2.16
CA THR A 157 12.73 31.61 1.62
C THR A 157 13.19 30.45 0.72
N ALA A 158 12.60 29.29 0.87
CA ALA A 158 12.77 28.14 0.00
C ALA A 158 11.43 27.68 -0.58
N TYR A 159 11.48 27.04 -1.72
CA TYR A 159 10.31 26.53 -2.42
C TYR A 159 10.44 25.02 -2.66
N LEU A 160 9.34 24.29 -2.64
CA LEU A 160 9.32 22.92 -3.14
C LEU A 160 9.46 22.94 -4.68
N THR A 161 10.39 22.13 -5.19
CA THR A 161 10.73 22.12 -6.61
C THR A 161 9.56 21.69 -7.49
N GLN A 162 9.36 22.35 -8.61
CA GLN A 162 8.42 21.96 -9.66
C GLN A 162 9.04 20.99 -10.66
N SER A 163 10.37 20.97 -10.78
CA SER A 163 11.09 20.15 -11.74
C SER A 163 12.58 20.11 -11.36
N GLY A 164 13.27 19.04 -11.78
CA GLY A 164 14.71 18.92 -11.66
C GLY A 164 15.50 19.59 -12.80
N GLN A 165 14.85 20.31 -13.71
CA GLN A 165 15.45 20.79 -14.95
C GLN A 165 16.73 21.61 -14.74
N LEU A 166 16.68 22.65 -13.92
CA LEU A 166 17.84 23.57 -13.71
C LEU A 166 19.07 22.82 -13.18
N TYR A 167 18.87 21.87 -12.28
CA TYR A 167 19.97 21.07 -11.74
C TYR A 167 20.44 20.03 -12.74
N ASN A 168 19.55 19.48 -13.56
CA ASN A 168 19.91 18.54 -14.61
C ASN A 168 20.71 19.20 -15.74
N GLU A 169 20.52 20.46 -16.04
CA GLU A 169 21.37 21.21 -16.97
C GLU A 169 22.84 21.23 -16.48
N ALA A 170 23.05 21.47 -15.19
CA ALA A 170 24.38 21.43 -14.60
C ALA A 170 24.97 19.99 -14.59
N THR A 171 24.19 19.00 -14.22
CA THR A 171 24.64 17.60 -14.16
C THR A 171 24.87 17.01 -15.57
N ALA A 172 24.08 17.42 -16.56
CA ALA A 172 24.30 17.06 -17.95
C ALA A 172 25.67 17.50 -18.49
N SER A 173 26.16 18.65 -18.04
CA SER A 173 27.50 19.13 -18.38
C SER A 173 28.62 18.25 -17.79
N ALA A 174 28.35 17.52 -16.72
CA ALA A 174 29.32 16.62 -16.07
C ALA A 174 29.21 15.16 -16.56
N PHE A 175 27.99 14.67 -16.75
CA PHE A 175 27.72 13.26 -17.06
C PHE A 175 27.25 12.99 -18.50
N GLY A 176 26.86 14.01 -19.24
CA GLY A 176 26.30 13.90 -20.60
C GLY A 176 24.84 13.48 -20.58
N LYS A 177 24.56 12.19 -20.48
CA LYS A 177 23.20 11.66 -20.42
C LYS A 177 22.74 11.52 -18.98
N VAL A 178 21.76 12.31 -18.58
CA VAL A 178 21.19 12.28 -17.22
C VAL A 178 19.67 12.25 -17.26
N TYR A 179 19.07 11.74 -16.22
CA TYR A 179 17.64 11.89 -15.95
C TYR A 179 17.40 12.07 -14.45
N CYS A 180 16.30 12.70 -14.09
CA CYS A 180 15.82 12.70 -12.73
C CYS A 180 14.43 12.04 -12.65
N PHE A 181 14.20 11.31 -11.57
CA PHE A 181 12.94 10.63 -11.32
C PHE A 181 12.59 10.80 -9.83
N GLY A 182 12.11 11.96 -9.50
CA GLY A 182 11.79 12.37 -8.13
C GLY A 182 10.45 13.09 -8.00
N PRO A 183 10.02 13.37 -6.78
CA PRO A 183 8.78 14.10 -6.53
C PRO A 183 8.93 15.55 -7.02
N THR A 184 7.87 16.06 -7.65
CA THR A 184 7.73 17.47 -8.03
C THR A 184 6.41 18.01 -7.50
N PHE A 185 6.33 19.32 -7.25
CA PHE A 185 5.25 19.95 -6.52
C PHE A 185 4.73 21.19 -7.25
N ARG A 186 3.42 21.32 -7.33
CA ARG A 186 2.76 22.53 -7.83
C ARG A 186 1.66 22.94 -6.87
N ALA A 187 1.65 24.23 -6.46
CA ALA A 187 0.63 24.77 -5.56
C ALA A 187 -0.65 25.13 -6.33
N GLU A 188 -1.25 24.14 -6.98
CA GLU A 188 -2.47 24.28 -7.77
C GLU A 188 -3.66 23.68 -7.04
N LYS A 189 -4.85 24.27 -7.23
CA LYS A 189 -6.08 23.67 -6.69
C LYS A 189 -6.38 22.38 -7.43
N SER A 190 -6.29 21.25 -6.72
CA SER A 190 -6.70 19.95 -7.25
C SER A 190 -8.19 19.71 -7.03
N LYS A 191 -8.83 18.99 -7.96
CA LYS A 191 -10.21 18.52 -7.82
C LYS A 191 -10.29 17.12 -7.20
N THR A 192 -9.17 16.55 -6.74
CA THR A 192 -9.10 15.24 -6.11
C THR A 192 -9.21 15.32 -4.61
#